data_4ac73a89d717851281e32195875dd328
#
_entry.id   4ac73a89d717851281e32195875dd328
#
_cell.length_a   1.000
_cell.length_b   1.000
_cell.length_c   1.000
_cell.angle_alpha   90.00
_cell.angle_beta   90.00
_cell.angle_gamma   90.00
#
_symmetry.space_group_name_H-M   'P 1'
#
loop_
_entity.id
_entity.type
_entity.pdbx_description
1 polymer ?
#
loop_
_entity_poly.entity_id
_entity_poly.type
_entity_poly.pdbx_seq_one_letter_code
_entity_poly.pdbx_strand_id
1 'polypeptide(L)'
;SVIEPLNAKERLRILFNFYRMGDEENFHFNFRKCLKRGGDPRNDIAGGYMKFYPGYFETDRKKCRALFIKKFPASLPDTFINEITNLPVHSMTTIDIVPVPKDLTNRILQKKYLGIENDILKQQRVRNKNNDFSSDISYIKKVQKEKIEGVMDDVRENDQNLFYVGVNMIVMADTKEELESITETLRNMGNGRMCQIEPHYYQQMEALNTVLPVGGRQVSTLRTMLTRDIAALLPFNVQELNEK
;
A
#
# COMPACT_ATOMS: atom_id res chain seq x y z
N SER A 1 -9.42 22.62 -8.76
CA SER A 1 -8.45 22.61 -7.65
C SER A 1 -7.08 22.97 -8.20
N VAL A 2 -6.45 23.99 -7.63
CA VAL A 2 -5.09 24.38 -8.00
C VAL A 2 -4.14 23.47 -7.23
N ILE A 3 -3.27 22.74 -7.94
CA ILE A 3 -2.22 21.93 -7.33
C ILE A 3 -0.98 22.82 -7.23
N GLU A 4 -0.56 23.15 -6.02
CA GLU A 4 0.65 23.91 -5.77
C GLU A 4 1.76 23.00 -5.24
N PRO A 5 2.99 23.04 -5.79
CA PRO A 5 4.10 22.26 -5.27
C PRO A 5 4.56 22.83 -3.92
N LEU A 6 4.73 21.96 -2.93
CA LEU A 6 5.26 22.33 -1.63
C LEU A 6 6.68 22.92 -1.76
N ASN A 7 6.93 24.02 -1.09
CA ASN A 7 8.27 24.60 -0.99
C ASN A 7 9.18 23.77 -0.04
N ALA A 8 10.47 24.03 -0.04
CA ALA A 8 11.44 23.27 0.74
C ALA A 8 11.14 23.28 2.25
N LYS A 9 10.66 24.40 2.81
CA LYS A 9 10.32 24.51 4.23
C LYS A 9 9.10 23.66 4.58
N GLU A 10 8.09 23.64 3.72
CA GLU A 10 6.88 22.82 3.90
C GLU A 10 7.19 21.32 3.84
N ARG A 11 8.05 20.90 2.90
CA ARG A 11 8.53 19.50 2.83
C ARG A 11 9.29 19.10 4.10
N LEU A 12 10.17 19.97 4.58
CA LEU A 12 10.91 19.75 5.81
C LEU A 12 9.97 19.70 7.03
N ARG A 13 8.90 20.50 7.03
CA ARG A 13 7.88 20.46 8.10
C ARG A 13 7.15 19.15 8.15
N ILE A 14 6.79 18.56 7.00
CA ILE A 14 6.15 17.25 6.95
C ILE A 14 7.07 16.18 7.57
N LEU A 15 8.35 16.19 7.21
CA LEU A 15 9.32 15.26 7.78
C LEU A 15 9.54 15.49 9.29
N PHE A 16 9.61 16.77 9.71
CA PHE A 16 9.73 17.13 11.11
C PHE A 16 8.54 16.60 11.93
N ASN A 17 7.32 16.85 11.45
CA ASN A 17 6.11 16.37 12.11
C ASN A 17 6.08 14.85 12.25
N PHE A 18 6.63 14.14 11.27
CA PHE A 18 6.77 12.69 11.34
C PHE A 18 7.80 12.25 12.40
N TYR A 19 9.01 12.79 12.35
CA TYR A 19 10.10 12.36 13.24
C TYR A 19 9.96 12.89 14.67
N ARG A 20 9.31 14.04 14.84
CA ARG A 20 9.13 14.72 16.15
C ARG A 20 7.66 14.91 16.49
N MET A 21 6.89 13.85 16.35
CA MET A 21 5.47 13.85 16.67
C MET A 21 5.23 14.28 18.12
N GLY A 22 4.31 15.24 18.31
CA GLY A 22 4.06 15.92 19.60
C GLY A 22 4.95 17.14 19.87
N ASP A 23 5.75 17.55 18.89
CA ASP A 23 6.65 18.71 18.96
C ASP A 23 6.45 19.64 17.74
N GLU A 24 5.32 19.49 17.04
CA GLU A 24 4.99 20.12 15.76
C GLU A 24 5.03 21.65 15.84
N GLU A 25 4.68 22.22 16.99
CA GLU A 25 4.70 23.66 17.25
C GLU A 25 6.12 24.24 17.28
N ASN A 26 7.11 23.42 17.61
CA ASN A 26 8.51 23.82 17.75
C ASN A 26 9.29 23.76 16.44
N PHE A 27 8.62 23.63 15.28
CA PHE A 27 9.28 23.71 13.99
C PHE A 27 9.75 25.11 13.64
N HIS A 28 10.99 25.44 14.01
CA HIS A 28 11.63 26.73 13.74
C HIS A 28 12.81 26.60 12.78
N PHE A 29 12.60 25.96 11.64
CA PHE A 29 13.66 25.79 10.65
C PHE A 29 13.91 27.08 9.85
N ASN A 30 15.17 27.54 9.83
CA ASN A 30 15.63 28.65 9.02
C ASN A 30 16.82 28.22 8.16
N PHE A 31 16.58 28.05 6.86
CA PHE A 31 17.58 27.58 5.89
C PHE A 31 18.85 28.46 5.86
N ARG A 32 18.71 29.77 5.91
CA ARG A 32 19.86 30.68 5.92
C ARG A 32 20.73 30.55 7.18
N LYS A 33 20.11 30.37 8.34
CA LYS A 33 20.83 30.10 9.60
C LYS A 33 21.51 28.73 9.59
N CYS A 34 20.87 27.72 9.05
CA CYS A 34 21.44 26.38 8.90
C CYS A 34 22.69 26.42 8.02
N LEU A 35 22.62 27.02 6.82
CA LEU A 35 23.75 27.14 5.91
C LEU A 35 24.91 27.96 6.53
N LYS A 36 24.64 29.08 7.21
CA LYS A 36 25.67 29.89 7.87
C LYS A 36 26.42 29.15 8.97
N ARG A 37 25.77 28.17 9.64
CA ARG A 37 26.37 27.33 10.66
C ARG A 37 27.13 26.13 10.08
N GLY A 38 27.08 25.90 8.76
CA GLY A 38 27.55 24.67 8.14
C GLY A 38 26.77 23.44 8.62
N GLY A 39 25.53 23.64 9.11
CA GLY A 39 24.69 22.57 9.64
C GLY A 39 24.00 21.79 8.53
N ASP A 40 23.72 20.50 8.81
CA ASP A 40 22.91 19.65 7.96
C ASP A 40 21.42 19.78 8.36
N PRO A 41 20.51 20.17 7.45
CA PRO A 41 19.08 20.24 7.73
C PRO A 41 18.48 18.94 8.32
N ARG A 42 19.09 17.79 8.02
CA ARG A 42 18.67 16.49 8.55
C ARG A 42 18.78 16.42 10.07
N ASN A 43 19.78 17.04 10.65
CA ASN A 43 19.99 17.05 12.12
C ASN A 43 18.92 17.87 12.85
N ASP A 44 18.37 18.89 12.18
CA ASP A 44 17.29 19.72 12.75
C ASP A 44 15.92 19.03 12.69
N ILE A 45 15.77 18.01 11.82
CA ILE A 45 14.51 17.33 11.51
C ILE A 45 14.45 15.96 12.16
N ALA A 46 15.52 15.17 12.04
CA ALA A 46 15.56 13.81 12.55
C ALA A 46 15.48 13.80 14.08
N GLY A 47 14.74 12.85 14.62
CA GLY A 47 14.79 12.49 16.03
C GLY A 47 16.16 11.94 16.41
N GLY A 48 16.47 11.96 17.70
CA GLY A 48 17.77 11.50 18.21
C GLY A 48 17.92 9.98 18.22
N TYR A 49 16.83 9.23 18.17
CA TYR A 49 16.83 7.79 18.36
C TYR A 49 15.80 7.09 17.49
N MET A 50 16.24 6.00 16.84
CA MET A 50 15.36 5.10 16.12
C MET A 50 15.91 3.68 16.21
N LYS A 51 15.10 2.72 16.66
CA LYS A 51 15.47 1.32 16.80
C LYS A 51 14.46 0.40 16.13
N PHE A 52 14.95 -0.45 15.25
CA PHE A 52 14.14 -1.37 14.48
C PHE A 52 14.15 -2.76 15.11
N TYR A 53 12.96 -3.36 15.19
CA TYR A 53 12.71 -4.73 15.59
C TYR A 53 12.03 -5.50 14.46
N PRO A 54 11.92 -6.82 14.52
CA PRO A 54 11.32 -7.59 13.43
C PRO A 54 9.91 -7.18 13.02
N GLY A 55 9.07 -6.75 13.95
CA GLY A 55 7.67 -6.44 13.70
C GLY A 55 7.22 -5.01 14.04
N TYR A 56 8.13 -4.15 14.49
CA TYR A 56 7.85 -2.75 14.83
C TYR A 56 9.17 -1.97 14.95
N PHE A 57 9.09 -0.65 15.11
CA PHE A 57 10.24 0.18 15.43
C PHE A 57 9.89 1.21 16.50
N GLU A 58 10.89 1.77 17.13
CA GLU A 58 10.77 2.77 18.18
C GLU A 58 11.45 4.06 17.75
N THR A 59 10.82 5.17 18.05
CA THR A 59 11.39 6.52 18.01
C THR A 59 11.58 7.01 19.44
N ASP A 60 12.13 8.21 19.63
CA ASP A 60 12.32 8.82 20.96
C ASP A 60 11.03 8.81 21.81
N ARG A 61 9.86 8.90 21.21
CA ARG A 61 8.59 9.11 21.92
C ARG A 61 7.50 8.09 21.59
N LYS A 62 7.60 7.38 20.49
CA LYS A 62 6.52 6.52 19.98
C LYS A 62 6.99 5.12 19.60
N LYS A 63 6.08 4.18 19.74
CA LYS A 63 6.17 2.85 19.15
C LYS A 63 5.45 2.87 17.81
N CYS A 64 6.12 2.40 16.77
CA CYS A 64 5.62 2.53 15.40
C CYS A 64 5.61 1.15 14.72
N ARG A 65 4.68 0.95 13.82
CA ARG A 65 4.61 -0.27 13.01
C ARG A 65 4.28 0.06 11.56
N ALA A 66 5.10 -0.45 10.68
CA ALA A 66 4.81 -0.41 9.26
C ALA A 66 3.97 -1.63 8.86
N LEU A 67 2.85 -1.36 8.20
CA LEU A 67 1.86 -2.31 7.71
C LEU A 67 1.69 -2.16 6.21
N PHE A 68 1.15 -3.19 5.55
CA PHE A 68 0.79 -3.14 4.14
C PHE A 68 -0.46 -3.94 3.84
N ILE A 69 -1.11 -3.63 2.74
CA ILE A 69 -2.20 -4.44 2.22
C ILE A 69 -1.62 -5.62 1.43
N LYS A 70 -1.69 -6.80 2.01
CA LYS A 70 -1.21 -8.04 1.42
C LYS A 70 -2.15 -8.60 0.37
N LYS A 71 -3.45 -8.48 0.59
CA LYS A 71 -4.49 -8.98 -0.31
C LYS A 71 -5.62 -7.97 -0.37
N PHE A 72 -6.01 -7.62 -1.60
CA PHE A 72 -7.19 -6.80 -1.85
C PHE A 72 -8.41 -7.69 -2.14
N PRO A 73 -9.63 -7.25 -1.82
CA PRO A 73 -10.85 -7.92 -2.21
C PRO A 73 -11.03 -7.87 -3.73
N ALA A 74 -11.99 -8.64 -4.24
CA ALA A 74 -12.32 -8.63 -5.67
C ALA A 74 -12.95 -7.31 -6.13
N SER A 75 -13.58 -6.57 -5.22
CA SER A 75 -14.14 -5.23 -5.43
C SER A 75 -13.83 -4.40 -4.20
N LEU A 76 -13.22 -3.24 -4.39
CA LEU A 76 -12.96 -2.27 -3.33
C LEU A 76 -14.11 -1.26 -3.30
N PRO A 77 -14.73 -1.00 -2.15
CA PRO A 77 -15.63 0.13 -2.01
C PRO A 77 -14.82 1.44 -2.00
N ASP A 78 -15.36 2.49 -2.58
CA ASP A 78 -14.70 3.81 -2.68
C ASP A 78 -14.41 4.43 -1.30
N THR A 79 -15.10 3.97 -0.24
CA THR A 79 -14.89 4.41 1.14
C THR A 79 -13.75 3.72 1.86
N PHE A 80 -13.18 2.64 1.30
CA PHE A 80 -12.24 1.78 2.02
C PHE A 80 -10.99 2.51 2.54
N ILE A 81 -10.36 3.30 1.69
CA ILE A 81 -9.16 4.07 2.08
C ILE A 81 -9.55 5.13 3.13
N ASN A 82 -10.69 5.80 2.96
CA ASN A 82 -11.18 6.78 3.93
C ASN A 82 -11.44 6.14 5.30
N GLU A 83 -12.00 4.94 5.34
CA GLU A 83 -12.24 4.21 6.59
C GLU A 83 -10.91 3.90 7.33
N ILE A 84 -9.86 3.52 6.60
CA ILE A 84 -8.54 3.25 7.18
C ILE A 84 -7.85 4.54 7.65
N THR A 85 -7.94 5.61 6.86
CA THR A 85 -7.23 6.87 7.15
C THR A 85 -7.94 7.74 8.19
N ASN A 86 -9.24 7.58 8.37
CA ASN A 86 -10.05 8.33 9.35
C ASN A 86 -10.06 7.71 10.76
N LEU A 87 -9.27 6.68 11.01
CA LEU A 87 -9.11 6.16 12.37
C LEU A 87 -8.50 7.25 13.28
N PRO A 88 -8.93 7.33 14.55
CA PRO A 88 -8.40 8.30 15.52
C PRO A 88 -7.02 7.86 16.04
N VAL A 89 -6.11 7.57 15.11
CA VAL A 89 -4.74 7.15 15.41
C VAL A 89 -3.76 7.96 14.55
N HIS A 90 -2.59 8.21 15.10
CA HIS A 90 -1.53 8.81 14.30
C HIS A 90 -1.05 7.81 13.26
N SER A 91 -1.31 8.10 12.01
CA SER A 91 -0.92 7.24 10.90
C SER A 91 -0.45 8.03 9.69
N MET A 92 0.37 7.40 8.89
CA MET A 92 0.77 7.89 7.57
C MET A 92 0.55 6.76 6.57
N THR A 93 -0.17 7.05 5.49
CA THR A 93 -0.49 6.08 4.44
C THR A 93 0.06 6.55 3.10
N THR A 94 0.69 5.64 2.39
CA THR A 94 1.21 5.87 1.04
C THR A 94 0.60 4.85 0.08
N ILE A 95 0.17 5.34 -1.06
CA ILE A 95 -0.30 4.53 -2.19
C ILE A 95 0.70 4.69 -3.32
N ASP A 96 1.49 3.64 -3.56
CA ASP A 96 2.41 3.58 -4.69
C ASP A 96 1.69 3.07 -5.93
N ILE A 97 1.67 3.84 -7.00
CA ILE A 97 1.05 3.48 -8.26
C ILE A 97 2.11 3.54 -9.36
N VAL A 98 2.42 2.40 -9.95
CA VAL A 98 3.41 2.28 -11.01
C VAL A 98 2.76 1.75 -12.28
N PRO A 99 2.68 2.54 -13.36
CA PRO A 99 2.11 2.09 -14.61
C PRO A 99 2.93 0.95 -15.22
N VAL A 100 2.25 -0.06 -15.76
CA VAL A 100 2.88 -1.16 -16.48
C VAL A 100 2.81 -0.85 -17.98
N PRO A 101 3.95 -0.83 -18.71
CA PRO A 101 3.92 -0.64 -20.15
C PRO A 101 3.03 -1.66 -20.86
N LYS A 102 2.36 -1.25 -21.96
CA LYS A 102 1.41 -2.13 -22.67
C LYS A 102 2.03 -3.44 -23.13
N ASP A 103 3.26 -3.40 -23.62
CA ASP A 103 3.99 -4.62 -24.05
C ASP A 103 4.22 -5.60 -22.90
N LEU A 104 4.57 -5.07 -21.73
CA LEU A 104 4.77 -5.86 -20.53
C LEU A 104 3.44 -6.38 -19.97
N THR A 105 2.37 -5.58 -20.06
CA THR A 105 1.01 -5.98 -19.66
C THR A 105 0.60 -7.24 -20.42
N ASN A 106 0.72 -7.25 -21.75
CA ASN A 106 0.37 -8.40 -22.58
C ASN A 106 1.18 -9.65 -22.19
N ARG A 107 2.48 -9.50 -21.95
CA ARG A 107 3.34 -10.62 -21.53
C ARG A 107 2.94 -11.17 -20.15
N ILE A 108 2.62 -10.30 -19.19
CA ILE A 108 2.18 -10.71 -17.85
C ILE A 108 0.88 -11.49 -17.93
N LEU A 109 -0.11 -10.98 -18.66
CA LEU A 109 -1.41 -11.60 -18.80
C LEU A 109 -1.32 -12.95 -19.52
N GLN A 110 -0.60 -13.01 -20.66
CA GLN A 110 -0.34 -14.26 -21.37
C GLN A 110 0.38 -15.29 -20.50
N LYS A 111 1.41 -14.88 -19.75
CA LYS A 111 2.13 -15.79 -18.85
C LYS A 111 1.22 -16.37 -17.77
N LYS A 112 0.34 -15.54 -17.19
CA LYS A 112 -0.65 -15.99 -16.19
C LYS A 112 -1.65 -16.97 -16.81
N TYR A 113 -2.18 -16.64 -17.99
CA TYR A 113 -3.12 -17.48 -18.73
C TYR A 113 -2.53 -18.86 -19.04
N LEU A 114 -1.35 -18.89 -19.69
CA LEU A 114 -0.64 -20.14 -20.00
C LEU A 114 -0.29 -20.95 -18.76
N GLY A 115 0.03 -20.27 -17.65
CA GLY A 115 0.28 -20.93 -16.36
C GLY A 115 -0.95 -21.71 -15.87
N ILE A 116 -2.14 -21.08 -15.94
CA ILE A 116 -3.40 -21.73 -15.56
C ILE A 116 -3.74 -22.89 -16.49
N GLU A 117 -3.58 -22.72 -17.81
CA GLU A 117 -3.81 -23.80 -18.79
C GLU A 117 -2.88 -25.00 -18.53
N ASN A 118 -1.59 -24.76 -18.32
CA ASN A 118 -0.63 -25.81 -18.01
C ASN A 118 -1.00 -26.55 -16.70
N ASP A 119 -1.49 -25.83 -15.69
CA ASP A 119 -1.95 -26.46 -14.45
C ASP A 119 -3.19 -27.33 -14.68
N ILE A 120 -4.13 -26.89 -15.51
CA ILE A 120 -5.32 -27.67 -15.90
C ILE A 120 -4.89 -28.96 -16.62
N LEU A 121 -3.99 -28.83 -17.59
CA LEU A 121 -3.47 -29.98 -18.33
C LEU A 121 -2.71 -30.97 -17.45
N LYS A 122 -1.93 -30.49 -16.48
CA LYS A 122 -1.27 -31.37 -15.50
C LYS A 122 -2.27 -32.13 -14.65
N GLN A 123 -3.32 -31.46 -14.16
CA GLN A 123 -4.38 -32.12 -13.40
C GLN A 123 -5.09 -33.20 -14.22
N GLN A 124 -5.42 -32.91 -15.48
CA GLN A 124 -6.03 -33.88 -16.38
C GLN A 124 -5.13 -35.12 -16.63
N ARG A 125 -3.82 -34.88 -16.84
CA ARG A 125 -2.85 -36.00 -17.02
C ARG A 125 -2.75 -36.88 -15.78
N VAL A 126 -2.74 -36.29 -14.58
CA VAL A 126 -2.71 -37.05 -13.32
C VAL A 126 -3.99 -37.88 -13.15
N ARG A 127 -5.16 -37.30 -13.46
CA ARG A 127 -6.45 -38.04 -13.41
C ARG A 127 -6.49 -39.18 -14.39
N ASN A 128 -6.09 -38.95 -15.64
CA ASN A 128 -6.03 -40.01 -16.65
C ASN A 128 -5.13 -41.20 -16.24
N LYS A 129 -3.99 -40.89 -15.56
CA LYS A 129 -3.12 -41.97 -15.01
C LYS A 129 -3.80 -42.76 -13.89
N ASN A 130 -4.70 -42.14 -13.15
CA ASN A 130 -5.44 -42.78 -12.05
C ASN A 130 -6.75 -43.40 -12.50
N ASN A 131 -6.99 -43.55 -13.83
CA ASN A 131 -8.25 -44.03 -14.43
C ASN A 131 -9.50 -43.23 -14.00
N ASP A 132 -9.31 -41.98 -13.61
CA ASP A 132 -10.39 -41.05 -13.32
C ASP A 132 -10.69 -40.21 -14.58
N PHE A 133 -11.65 -40.68 -15.36
CA PHE A 133 -12.09 -40.03 -16.60
C PHE A 133 -13.14 -38.93 -16.38
N SER A 134 -13.33 -38.46 -15.15
CA SER A 134 -14.19 -37.33 -14.89
C SER A 134 -13.64 -36.09 -15.59
N SER A 135 -14.46 -35.45 -16.40
CA SER A 135 -14.09 -34.21 -17.14
C SER A 135 -14.08 -32.97 -16.27
N ASP A 136 -14.25 -33.12 -14.94
CA ASP A 136 -14.34 -32.02 -14.02
C ASP A 136 -12.97 -31.37 -13.79
N ILE A 137 -12.74 -30.31 -14.54
CA ILE A 137 -11.70 -29.32 -14.21
C ILE A 137 -12.05 -28.75 -12.84
N SER A 138 -11.07 -28.66 -11.94
CA SER A 138 -11.28 -27.98 -10.67
C SER A 138 -11.99 -26.63 -10.89
N TYR A 139 -13.17 -26.46 -10.30
CA TYR A 139 -13.97 -25.23 -10.40
C TYR A 139 -13.13 -23.97 -10.16
N ILE A 140 -12.20 -24.04 -9.21
CA ILE A 140 -11.28 -22.94 -8.89
C ILE A 140 -10.43 -22.55 -10.11
N LYS A 141 -9.90 -23.53 -10.85
CA LYS A 141 -9.06 -23.25 -12.04
C LYS A 141 -9.89 -22.68 -13.19
N LYS A 142 -11.13 -23.14 -13.36
CA LYS A 142 -12.05 -22.60 -14.35
C LYS A 142 -12.36 -21.12 -14.07
N VAL A 143 -12.72 -20.80 -12.84
CA VAL A 143 -12.97 -19.41 -12.39
C VAL A 143 -11.72 -18.53 -12.53
N GLN A 144 -10.52 -19.09 -12.25
CA GLN A 144 -9.27 -18.33 -12.45
C GLN A 144 -9.01 -18.03 -13.93
N LYS A 145 -9.31 -18.97 -14.83
CA LYS A 145 -9.17 -18.80 -16.26
C LYS A 145 -10.13 -17.71 -16.78
N GLU A 146 -11.41 -17.82 -16.44
CA GLU A 146 -12.43 -16.83 -16.81
C GLU A 146 -12.08 -15.41 -16.32
N LYS A 147 -11.54 -15.29 -15.10
CA LYS A 147 -11.08 -13.99 -14.58
C LYS A 147 -9.92 -13.39 -15.39
N ILE A 148 -8.95 -14.21 -15.79
CA ILE A 148 -7.82 -13.72 -16.59
C ILE A 148 -8.29 -13.33 -17.99
N GLU A 149 -9.17 -14.11 -18.61
CA GLU A 149 -9.78 -13.77 -19.90
C GLU A 149 -10.52 -12.43 -19.82
N GLY A 150 -11.36 -12.22 -18.81
CA GLY A 150 -12.03 -10.95 -18.58
C GLY A 150 -11.08 -9.76 -18.40
N VAL A 151 -9.96 -9.95 -17.68
CA VAL A 151 -8.92 -8.90 -17.56
C VAL A 151 -8.24 -8.62 -18.92
N MET A 152 -8.01 -9.64 -19.74
CA MET A 152 -7.43 -9.46 -21.07
C MET A 152 -8.38 -8.70 -22.01
N ASP A 153 -9.68 -8.96 -21.92
CA ASP A 153 -10.71 -8.26 -22.69
C ASP A 153 -10.84 -6.80 -22.22
N ASP A 154 -10.84 -6.56 -20.91
CA ASP A 154 -10.84 -5.21 -20.33
C ASP A 154 -9.67 -4.36 -20.83
N VAL A 155 -8.48 -4.95 -20.93
CA VAL A 155 -7.27 -4.23 -21.42
C VAL A 155 -7.34 -4.00 -22.93
N ARG A 156 -7.97 -4.89 -23.71
CA ARG A 156 -8.05 -4.78 -25.17
C ARG A 156 -9.18 -3.87 -25.64
N GLU A 157 -10.34 -3.97 -25.01
CA GLU A 157 -11.59 -3.38 -25.51
C GLU A 157 -12.04 -2.17 -24.68
N ASN A 158 -11.72 -2.14 -23.38
CA ASN A 158 -12.24 -1.15 -22.44
C ASN A 158 -11.19 -0.12 -21.98
N ASP A 159 -10.10 0.06 -22.71
CA ASP A 159 -9.01 1.02 -22.42
C ASP A 159 -8.45 0.93 -20.98
N GLN A 160 -8.60 -0.22 -20.32
CA GLN A 160 -8.02 -0.44 -19.00
C GLN A 160 -6.51 -0.63 -19.12
N ASN A 161 -5.78 0.03 -18.24
CA ASN A 161 -4.33 -0.16 -18.11
C ASN A 161 -4.01 -0.95 -16.86
N LEU A 162 -2.90 -1.69 -16.90
CA LEU A 162 -2.41 -2.43 -15.75
C LEU A 162 -1.41 -1.59 -14.96
N PHE A 163 -1.51 -1.66 -13.65
CA PHE A 163 -0.62 -0.99 -12.71
C PHE A 163 -0.12 -1.95 -11.66
N TYR A 164 1.06 -1.68 -11.14
CA TYR A 164 1.51 -2.23 -9.87
C TYR A 164 1.15 -1.24 -8.77
N VAL A 165 0.38 -1.70 -7.78
CA VAL A 165 -0.10 -0.87 -6.68
C VAL A 165 0.33 -1.46 -5.34
N GLY A 166 0.89 -0.63 -4.48
CA GLY A 166 1.22 -0.94 -3.10
C GLY A 166 0.57 0.06 -2.16
N VAL A 167 -0.11 -0.41 -1.13
CA VAL A 167 -0.60 0.43 -0.05
C VAL A 167 0.18 0.08 1.21
N ASN A 168 0.95 1.03 1.69
CA ASN A 168 1.78 0.92 2.88
C ASN A 168 1.35 1.98 3.88
N MET A 169 1.39 1.64 5.17
CA MET A 169 1.01 2.56 6.23
C MET A 169 1.93 2.41 7.44
N ILE A 170 2.13 3.50 8.16
CA ILE A 170 2.77 3.48 9.47
C ILE A 170 1.71 3.92 10.48
N VAL A 171 1.57 3.15 11.53
CA VAL A 171 0.76 3.50 12.70
C VAL A 171 1.67 3.72 13.89
N MET A 172 1.24 4.61 14.79
CA MET A 172 2.04 5.05 15.92
C MET A 172 1.20 5.06 17.19
N ALA A 173 1.82 4.66 18.30
CA ALA A 173 1.21 4.60 19.61
C ALA A 173 2.21 5.01 20.71
N ASP A 174 1.72 5.30 21.89
CA ASP A 174 2.57 5.61 23.03
C ASP A 174 3.15 4.34 23.68
N THR A 175 2.38 3.27 23.68
CA THR A 175 2.77 1.98 24.25
C THR A 175 2.75 0.86 23.21
N LYS A 176 3.39 -0.25 23.52
CA LYS A 176 3.38 -1.44 22.66
C LYS A 176 2.01 -2.12 22.65
N GLU A 177 1.34 -2.12 23.78
CA GLU A 177 0.01 -2.69 23.96
C GLU A 177 -1.02 -1.94 23.11
N GLU A 178 -0.95 -0.61 23.11
CA GLU A 178 -1.76 0.23 22.23
C GLU A 178 -1.46 -0.03 20.74
N LEU A 179 -0.18 -0.17 20.39
CA LEU A 179 0.24 -0.49 19.02
C LEU A 179 -0.31 -1.84 18.54
N GLU A 180 -0.32 -2.86 19.41
CA GLU A 180 -0.95 -4.15 19.10
C GLU A 180 -2.46 -3.99 18.90
N SER A 181 -3.15 -3.27 19.79
CA SER A 181 -4.59 -3.01 19.67
C SER A 181 -4.96 -2.31 18.37
N ILE A 182 -4.20 -1.27 17.99
CA ILE A 182 -4.38 -0.57 16.70
C ILE A 182 -4.17 -1.53 15.52
N THR A 183 -3.12 -2.35 15.59
CA THR A 183 -2.82 -3.32 14.53
C THR A 183 -3.94 -4.34 14.35
N GLU A 184 -4.49 -4.86 15.46
CA GLU A 184 -5.61 -5.79 15.41
C GLU A 184 -6.90 -5.14 14.90
N THR A 185 -7.16 -3.89 15.28
CA THR A 185 -8.29 -3.12 14.76
C THR A 185 -8.21 -3.00 13.24
N LEU A 186 -7.05 -2.61 12.70
CA LEU A 186 -6.83 -2.51 11.26
C LEU A 186 -6.95 -3.87 10.55
N ARG A 187 -6.44 -4.95 11.14
CA ARG A 187 -6.60 -6.30 10.59
C ARG A 187 -8.07 -6.73 10.55
N ASN A 188 -8.81 -6.46 11.61
CA ASN A 188 -10.23 -6.81 11.70
C ASN A 188 -11.07 -6.01 10.70
N MET A 189 -10.79 -4.71 10.53
CA MET A 189 -11.40 -3.89 9.48
C MET A 189 -11.09 -4.46 8.09
N GLY A 190 -9.83 -4.79 7.82
CA GLY A 190 -9.44 -5.42 6.57
C GLY A 190 -10.17 -6.74 6.35
N ASN A 191 -10.17 -7.62 7.32
CA ASN A 191 -10.82 -8.93 7.23
C ASN A 191 -12.33 -8.81 6.97
N GLY A 192 -13.00 -7.85 7.61
CA GLY A 192 -14.42 -7.55 7.36
C GLY A 192 -14.72 -7.14 5.91
N ARG A 193 -13.72 -6.68 5.17
CA ARG A 193 -13.78 -6.30 3.75
C ARG A 193 -13.08 -7.29 2.83
N MET A 194 -12.75 -8.50 3.30
CA MET A 194 -11.94 -9.50 2.58
C MET A 194 -10.56 -8.96 2.14
N CYS A 195 -10.06 -7.97 2.84
CA CYS A 195 -8.75 -7.37 2.66
C CYS A 195 -7.82 -7.87 3.76
N GLN A 196 -6.59 -8.23 3.43
CA GLN A 196 -5.62 -8.69 4.41
C GLN A 196 -4.56 -7.62 4.63
N ILE A 197 -4.49 -7.10 5.86
CA ILE A 197 -3.49 -6.13 6.30
C ILE A 197 -2.49 -6.83 7.21
N GLU A 198 -1.19 -6.70 6.93
CA GLU A 198 -0.13 -7.39 7.66
C GLU A 198 1.04 -6.44 7.97
N PRO A 199 1.77 -6.67 9.07
CA PRO A 199 3.04 -5.99 9.31
C PRO A 199 4.12 -6.38 8.33
N HIS A 200 5.02 -5.42 8.04
CA HIS A 200 6.27 -5.69 7.34
C HIS A 200 7.28 -6.35 8.29
N TYR A 201 7.20 -7.65 8.46
CA TYR A 201 8.18 -8.37 9.28
C TYR A 201 9.57 -8.30 8.67
N TYR A 202 10.58 -7.94 9.49
CA TYR A 202 12.00 -7.80 9.13
C TYR A 202 12.31 -6.70 8.09
N GLN A 203 11.32 -5.91 7.67
CA GLN A 203 11.45 -4.83 6.69
C GLN A 203 10.84 -3.52 7.19
N GLN A 204 10.88 -3.29 8.50
CA GLN A 204 10.28 -2.09 9.10
C GLN A 204 10.99 -0.80 8.65
N MET A 205 12.31 -0.84 8.48
CA MET A 205 13.11 0.29 8.01
C MET A 205 12.84 0.59 6.52
N GLU A 206 12.83 -0.42 5.67
CA GLU A 206 12.53 -0.29 4.25
C GLU A 206 11.10 0.20 4.01
N ALA A 207 10.16 -0.28 4.84
CA ALA A 207 8.77 0.15 4.79
C ALA A 207 8.62 1.60 5.25
N LEU A 208 9.33 2.02 6.30
CA LEU A 208 9.39 3.42 6.73
C LEU A 208 9.89 4.32 5.59
N ASN A 209 11.01 3.97 4.96
CA ASN A 209 11.57 4.73 3.85
C ASN A 209 10.62 4.81 2.64
N THR A 210 9.80 3.78 2.45
CA THR A 210 8.77 3.76 1.40
C THR A 210 7.61 4.70 1.70
N VAL A 211 7.17 4.77 2.97
CA VAL A 211 6.03 5.60 3.37
C VAL A 211 6.38 7.07 3.47
N LEU A 212 7.63 7.40 3.82
CA LEU A 212 8.07 8.78 3.89
C LEU A 212 7.99 9.47 2.52
N PRO A 213 7.60 10.77 2.47
CA PRO A 213 7.44 11.53 1.22
C PRO A 213 8.79 11.94 0.62
N VAL A 214 9.70 10.98 0.51
CA VAL A 214 11.05 11.16 -0.07
C VAL A 214 11.18 10.56 -1.48
N GLY A 215 10.11 9.96 -1.99
CA GLY A 215 10.04 9.40 -3.35
C GLY A 215 10.81 8.09 -3.55
N GLY A 216 11.21 7.43 -2.47
CA GLY A 216 11.95 6.16 -2.52
C GLY A 216 11.07 4.98 -2.12
N ARG A 217 10.90 3.99 -3.00
CA ARG A 217 10.25 2.73 -2.66
C ARG A 217 11.31 1.65 -2.43
N GLN A 218 11.36 1.10 -1.21
CA GLN A 218 12.28 0.03 -0.81
C GLN A 218 11.61 -1.31 -0.58
N VAL A 219 10.26 -1.33 -0.44
CA VAL A 219 9.50 -2.58 -0.34
C VAL A 219 8.81 -2.92 -1.66
N SER A 220 8.70 -4.22 -1.98
CA SER A 220 8.13 -4.73 -3.23
C SER A 220 6.79 -5.44 -3.06
N THR A 221 6.00 -4.99 -2.09
CA THR A 221 4.66 -5.52 -1.78
C THR A 221 3.59 -5.02 -2.76
N LEU A 222 3.85 -5.14 -4.06
CA LEU A 222 2.98 -4.65 -5.11
C LEU A 222 1.97 -5.70 -5.56
N ARG A 223 0.78 -5.24 -5.96
CA ARG A 223 -0.29 -6.04 -6.58
C ARG A 223 -0.66 -5.44 -7.92
N THR A 224 -1.05 -6.30 -8.86
CA THR A 224 -1.55 -5.83 -10.16
C THR A 224 -3.01 -5.42 -10.02
N MET A 225 -3.32 -4.21 -10.50
CA MET A 225 -4.66 -3.62 -10.53
C MET A 225 -4.95 -2.99 -11.88
N LEU A 226 -6.22 -2.90 -12.24
CA LEU A 226 -6.69 -2.16 -13.40
C LEU A 226 -6.98 -0.70 -13.05
N THR A 227 -7.12 0.15 -14.06
CA THR A 227 -7.44 1.59 -13.87
C THR A 227 -8.67 1.79 -12.98
N ARG A 228 -9.73 1.00 -13.17
CA ARG A 228 -10.96 1.05 -12.36
C ARG A 228 -10.72 0.74 -10.89
N ASP A 229 -9.82 -0.21 -10.59
CA ASP A 229 -9.54 -0.62 -9.20
C ASP A 229 -8.75 0.48 -8.46
N ILE A 230 -7.90 1.21 -9.19
CA ILE A 230 -7.13 2.33 -8.63
C ILE A 230 -8.04 3.51 -8.30
N ALA A 231 -9.08 3.76 -9.11
CA ALA A 231 -10.03 4.83 -8.84
C ALA A 231 -10.66 4.70 -7.45
N ALA A 232 -10.94 3.47 -7.00
CA ALA A 232 -11.48 3.19 -5.66
C ALA A 232 -10.46 3.40 -4.52
N LEU A 233 -9.16 3.51 -4.83
CA LEU A 233 -8.12 3.81 -3.84
C LEU A 233 -7.89 5.31 -3.64
N LEU A 234 -8.48 6.17 -4.45
CA LEU A 234 -8.32 7.62 -4.30
C LEU A 234 -9.27 8.13 -3.20
N PRO A 235 -8.75 8.81 -2.17
CA PRO A 235 -9.55 9.29 -1.05
C PRO A 235 -10.32 10.55 -1.42
N PHE A 236 -11.28 10.46 -2.35
CA PHE A 236 -12.17 11.56 -2.66
C PHE A 236 -13.31 11.60 -1.63
N ASN A 237 -13.32 12.63 -0.80
CA ASN A 237 -14.49 13.00 -0.04
C ASN A 237 -15.36 13.93 -0.91
N VAL A 238 -16.47 13.42 -1.41
CA VAL A 238 -17.53 14.26 -1.96
C VAL A 238 -18.25 14.88 -0.77
N GLN A 239 -17.90 16.12 -0.42
CA GLN A 239 -18.75 16.93 0.45
C GLN A 239 -19.95 17.33 -0.40
N GLU A 240 -21.08 16.66 -0.23
CA GLU A 240 -22.37 17.19 -0.66
C GLU A 240 -22.66 18.42 0.23
N LEU A 241 -22.45 19.61 -0.33
CA LEU A 241 -22.99 20.83 0.22
C LEU A 241 -24.51 20.76 0.06
N ASN A 242 -25.21 20.22 1.06
CA ASN A 242 -26.64 20.42 1.21
C ASN A 242 -26.82 21.91 1.61
N GLU A 243 -26.98 22.76 0.63
CA GLU A 243 -27.59 24.08 0.85
C GLU A 243 -29.05 23.85 1.25
N LYS A 244 -29.36 24.17 2.53
CA LYS A 244 -30.72 24.34 3.01
C LYS A 244 -31.20 25.75 2.68
#